data_b55e70af40f7975c1880b25f73f110ea
#
_entry.id   b55e70af40f7975c1880b25f73f110ea
#
_cell.length_a   1.000
_cell.length_b   1.000
_cell.length_c   1.000
_cell.angle_alpha   90.00
_cell.angle_beta   90.00
_cell.angle_gamma   90.00
#
_symmetry.space_group_name_H-M   'P 1'
#
loop_
_entity.id
_entity.type
_entity.pdbx_description
1 polymer ?
#
loop_
_entity_poly.entity_id
_entity_poly.type
_entity_poly.pdbx_seq_one_letter_code
_entity_poly.pdbx_strand_id
1 'polypeptide(L)'
;MDDKITNVLFAGIGGQGIIKASDMLTEAAFRMGYDVKKSELHGMSQRGGSVSSDVRFGKKVFSPMIPAGEADYLVAVTEDQIAVCEEYLKPGAIIIRPSDFPEEVANSKMLNIAMLGRLNRYLKFPEDLWFELIRQSFKAEIAESNIAVFRAAANKEA
;
A
#
# COMPACT_ATOMS: atom_id res chain seq x y z
N MET A 1 -9.36 19.19 7.37
CA MET A 1 -9.51 17.72 7.30
C MET A 1 -10.99 17.39 7.46
N ASP A 2 -11.58 16.76 6.47
CA ASP A 2 -12.98 16.36 6.56
C ASP A 2 -13.12 15.05 7.32
N ASP A 3 -14.34 14.56 7.46
CA ASP A 3 -14.58 13.32 8.21
C ASP A 3 -14.38 12.06 7.39
N LYS A 4 -13.89 12.20 6.17
CA LYS A 4 -13.65 11.05 5.29
C LYS A 4 -12.53 10.17 5.81
N ILE A 5 -12.76 8.87 5.80
CA ILE A 5 -11.74 7.88 6.08
C ILE A 5 -11.23 7.34 4.76
N THR A 6 -9.92 7.33 4.59
CA THR A 6 -9.30 6.71 3.42
C THR A 6 -8.96 5.27 3.77
N ASN A 7 -9.42 4.35 2.95
CA ASN A 7 -9.26 2.91 3.16
C ASN A 7 -8.37 2.33 2.09
N VAL A 8 -7.24 1.77 2.49
CA VAL A 8 -6.28 1.14 1.58
C VAL A 8 -6.13 -0.32 1.96
N LEU A 9 -6.45 -1.21 1.02
CA LEU A 9 -6.30 -2.64 1.21
C LEU A 9 -5.06 -3.11 0.48
N PHE A 10 -4.16 -3.77 1.21
CA PHE A 10 -2.98 -4.41 0.63
C PHE A 10 -3.22 -5.91 0.58
N ALA A 11 -2.88 -6.53 -0.53
CA ALA A 11 -3.07 -7.97 -0.67
C ALA A 11 -1.95 -8.61 -1.48
N GLY A 12 -1.58 -9.80 -1.10
CA GLY A 12 -0.54 -10.56 -1.78
C GLY A 12 -0.33 -11.90 -1.11
N ILE A 13 0.84 -12.46 -1.34
CA ILE A 13 1.24 -13.72 -0.75
C ILE A 13 2.35 -13.44 0.25
N GLY A 14 2.44 -14.26 1.29
CA GLY A 14 3.47 -14.12 2.31
C GLY A 14 4.87 -14.03 1.71
N GLY A 15 5.69 -13.15 2.26
CA GLY A 15 7.04 -12.92 1.76
C GLY A 15 7.17 -11.85 0.68
N GLN A 16 6.07 -11.27 0.24
CA GLN A 16 6.09 -10.23 -0.80
C GLN A 16 6.17 -8.80 -0.27
N GLY A 17 6.38 -8.63 1.02
CA GLY A 17 6.52 -7.29 1.61
C GLY A 17 5.21 -6.57 1.83
N ILE A 18 4.11 -7.28 1.94
CA ILE A 18 2.78 -6.70 2.20
C ILE A 18 2.77 -5.97 3.55
N ILE A 19 3.27 -6.63 4.58
CA ILE A 19 3.27 -6.05 5.92
C ILE A 19 4.16 -4.82 5.97
N LYS A 20 5.33 -4.90 5.35
CA LYS A 20 6.26 -3.78 5.31
C LYS A 20 5.66 -2.56 4.62
N ALA A 21 5.03 -2.78 3.46
CA ALA A 21 4.41 -1.68 2.72
C ALA A 21 3.26 -1.06 3.52
N SER A 22 2.42 -1.88 4.12
CA SER A 22 1.29 -1.36 4.92
C SER A 22 1.78 -0.66 6.19
N ASP A 23 2.85 -1.14 6.82
CA ASP A 23 3.45 -0.47 7.96
C ASP A 23 3.99 0.90 7.57
N MET A 24 4.61 1.01 6.41
CA MET A 24 5.15 2.29 5.93
C MET A 24 4.03 3.29 5.67
N LEU A 25 2.94 2.85 5.05
CA LEU A 25 1.79 3.74 4.85
C LEU A 25 1.19 4.17 6.19
N THR A 26 1.08 3.24 7.13
CA THR A 26 0.55 3.53 8.47
C THR A 26 1.40 4.62 9.14
N GLU A 27 2.71 4.47 9.09
CA GLU A 27 3.61 5.46 9.69
C GLU A 27 3.53 6.80 8.96
N ALA A 28 3.46 6.78 7.64
CA ALA A 28 3.34 8.01 6.85
C ALA A 28 2.07 8.77 7.20
N ALA A 29 0.95 8.08 7.26
CA ALA A 29 -0.33 8.70 7.61
C ALA A 29 -0.31 9.25 9.03
N PHE A 30 0.31 8.52 9.96
CA PHE A 30 0.45 8.98 11.34
C PHE A 30 1.26 10.29 11.39
N ARG A 31 2.37 10.35 10.68
CA ARG A 31 3.22 11.56 10.65
C ARG A 31 2.52 12.73 9.97
N MET A 32 1.54 12.46 9.11
CA MET A 32 0.73 13.51 8.51
C MET A 32 -0.35 14.04 9.45
N GLY A 33 -0.46 13.49 10.64
CA GLY A 33 -1.41 13.95 11.65
C GLY A 33 -2.75 13.23 11.62
N TYR A 34 -2.88 12.17 10.84
CA TYR A 34 -4.12 11.39 10.81
C TYR A 34 -4.21 10.44 11.97
N ASP A 35 -5.45 10.13 12.38
CA ASP A 35 -5.73 8.95 13.17
C ASP A 35 -5.66 7.78 12.23
N VAL A 36 -4.87 6.76 12.54
CA VAL A 36 -4.67 5.63 11.64
C VAL A 36 -4.79 4.32 12.39
N LYS A 37 -5.45 3.35 11.77
CA LYS A 37 -5.57 2.00 12.30
C LYS A 37 -5.24 1.00 11.21
N LYS A 38 -4.67 -0.11 11.65
CA LYS A 38 -4.23 -1.16 10.73
C LYS A 38 -4.68 -2.52 11.27
N SER A 39 -5.09 -3.39 10.36
CA SER A 39 -5.44 -4.77 10.69
C SER A 39 -4.78 -5.69 9.68
N GLU A 40 -4.14 -6.75 10.18
CA GLU A 40 -3.49 -7.74 9.31
C GLU A 40 -4.25 -9.03 9.38
N LEU A 41 -4.51 -9.64 8.22
CA LEU A 41 -5.15 -10.92 8.14
C LEU A 41 -4.25 -11.88 7.39
N HIS A 42 -3.79 -12.90 8.11
CA HIS A 42 -3.05 -14.00 7.51
C HIS A 42 -4.05 -15.07 7.15
N GLY A 43 -4.05 -15.50 5.90
CA GLY A 43 -5.08 -16.38 5.42
C GLY A 43 -4.93 -17.81 5.89
N MET A 44 -5.23 -18.05 7.14
CA MET A 44 -5.16 -19.38 7.72
C MET A 44 -6.08 -20.37 7.00
N SER A 45 -7.22 -19.89 6.55
CA SER A 45 -8.19 -20.70 5.82
C SER A 45 -8.07 -20.51 4.31
N GLN A 46 -7.12 -19.71 3.86
CA GLN A 46 -6.94 -19.41 2.44
C GLN A 46 -5.77 -20.20 1.88
N ARG A 47 -5.85 -20.51 0.62
CA ARG A 47 -4.81 -21.24 -0.07
C ARG A 47 -3.67 -20.31 -0.45
N GLY A 48 -2.46 -20.90 -0.57
CA GLY A 48 -1.31 -20.19 -1.08
C GLY A 48 -0.71 -19.16 -0.15
N GLY A 49 -1.10 -19.16 1.12
CA GLY A 49 -0.52 -18.25 2.09
C GLY A 49 -0.86 -16.79 1.85
N SER A 50 -2.08 -16.51 1.39
CA SER A 50 -2.55 -15.15 1.17
C SER A 50 -2.42 -14.30 2.44
N VAL A 51 -1.99 -13.05 2.25
CA VAL A 51 -1.83 -12.08 3.32
C VAL A 51 -2.54 -10.81 2.89
N SER A 52 -3.33 -10.21 3.78
CA SER A 52 -3.89 -8.90 3.51
C SER A 52 -3.69 -7.98 4.71
N SER A 53 -3.71 -6.69 4.45
CA SER A 53 -3.54 -5.68 5.48
C SER A 53 -4.45 -4.52 5.15
N ASP A 54 -5.31 -4.17 6.12
CA ASP A 54 -6.20 -3.01 6.01
C ASP A 54 -5.53 -1.83 6.67
N VAL A 55 -5.43 -0.71 5.96
CA VAL A 55 -4.94 0.55 6.56
C VAL A 55 -6.05 1.58 6.38
N ARG A 56 -6.47 2.16 7.48
CA ARG A 56 -7.55 3.17 7.51
C ARG A 56 -7.05 4.41 8.20
N PHE A 57 -7.22 5.56 7.56
CA PHE A 57 -6.79 6.81 8.18
C PHE A 57 -7.73 7.95 7.83
N GLY A 58 -7.80 8.89 8.73
CA GLY A 58 -8.66 10.06 8.60
C GLY A 58 -8.60 10.88 9.88
N LYS A 59 -9.58 11.74 10.07
CA LYS A 59 -9.66 12.56 11.28
C LYS A 59 -9.88 11.69 12.52
N LYS A 60 -10.72 10.67 12.39
CA LYS A 60 -11.02 9.73 13.48
C LYS A 60 -11.41 8.38 12.88
N VAL A 61 -10.75 7.32 13.35
CA VAL A 61 -11.02 5.96 12.90
C VAL A 61 -11.33 5.09 14.10
N PHE A 62 -12.50 4.47 14.13
CA PHE A 62 -12.95 3.70 15.29
C PHE A 62 -12.69 2.19 15.18
N SER A 63 -12.49 1.68 13.96
CA SER A 63 -12.28 0.26 13.73
C SER A 63 -11.17 0.07 12.71
N PRO A 64 -10.29 -0.94 12.88
CA PRO A 64 -9.18 -1.16 11.96
C PRO A 64 -9.57 -1.90 10.68
N MET A 65 -10.74 -2.53 10.63
CA MET A 65 -11.13 -3.33 9.48
C MET A 65 -11.93 -2.52 8.48
N ILE A 66 -11.57 -2.64 7.21
CA ILE A 66 -12.31 -2.00 6.13
C ILE A 66 -13.64 -2.73 5.93
N PRO A 67 -14.77 -2.04 6.02
CA PRO A 67 -16.06 -2.68 5.73
C PRO A 67 -16.14 -3.10 4.26
N ALA A 68 -16.91 -4.15 3.99
CA ALA A 68 -17.14 -4.60 2.62
C ALA A 68 -17.65 -3.46 1.75
N GLY A 69 -17.08 -3.31 0.58
CA GLY A 69 -17.49 -2.28 -0.37
C GLY A 69 -16.95 -0.88 -0.10
N GLU A 70 -16.01 -0.73 0.84
CA GLU A 70 -15.53 0.61 1.22
C GLU A 70 -14.05 0.85 1.01
N ALA A 71 -13.30 -0.08 0.42
CA ALA A 71 -11.90 0.15 0.12
C ALA A 71 -11.78 1.14 -1.05
N ASP A 72 -11.06 2.23 -0.82
CA ASP A 72 -10.79 3.24 -1.85
C ASP A 72 -9.69 2.78 -2.80
N TYR A 73 -8.71 2.07 -2.26
CA TYR A 73 -7.54 1.61 -3.01
C TYR A 73 -7.25 0.16 -2.69
N LEU A 74 -6.87 -0.58 -3.71
CA LEU A 74 -6.31 -1.93 -3.55
C LEU A 74 -4.89 -1.92 -4.10
N VAL A 75 -3.94 -2.29 -3.25
CA VAL A 75 -2.55 -2.50 -3.66
C VAL A 75 -2.35 -4.01 -3.71
N ALA A 76 -2.43 -4.58 -4.91
CA ALA A 76 -2.36 -6.03 -5.11
C ALA A 76 -0.97 -6.38 -5.63
N VAL A 77 -0.15 -6.95 -4.77
CA VAL A 77 1.23 -7.32 -5.14
C VAL A 77 1.24 -8.58 -6.02
N THR A 78 0.14 -9.30 -6.05
CA THR A 78 -0.05 -10.47 -6.92
C THR A 78 -1.39 -10.32 -7.63
N GLU A 79 -1.39 -10.46 -8.95
CA GLU A 79 -2.58 -10.25 -9.77
C GLU A 79 -3.79 -11.08 -9.33
N ASP A 80 -3.56 -12.33 -8.92
CA ASP A 80 -4.66 -13.23 -8.56
C ASP A 80 -5.39 -12.81 -7.28
N GLN A 81 -4.81 -11.91 -6.49
CA GLN A 81 -5.48 -11.42 -5.28
C GLN A 81 -6.55 -10.38 -5.57
N ILE A 82 -6.60 -9.86 -6.78
CA ILE A 82 -7.59 -8.84 -7.14
C ILE A 82 -9.00 -9.42 -7.05
N ALA A 83 -9.22 -10.59 -7.64
CA ALA A 83 -10.53 -11.25 -7.59
C ALA A 83 -10.93 -11.58 -6.15
N VAL A 84 -9.97 -12.01 -5.34
CA VAL A 84 -10.22 -12.36 -3.94
C VAL A 84 -10.70 -11.15 -3.14
N CYS A 85 -10.21 -9.96 -3.46
CA CYS A 85 -10.51 -8.74 -2.72
C CYS A 85 -11.70 -7.95 -3.26
N GLU A 86 -12.30 -8.41 -4.34
CA GLU A 86 -13.30 -7.64 -5.09
C GLU A 86 -14.46 -7.17 -4.23
N GLU A 87 -14.94 -8.01 -3.32
CA GLU A 87 -16.06 -7.67 -2.46
C GLU A 87 -15.79 -6.51 -1.50
N TYR A 88 -14.52 -6.21 -1.25
CA TYR A 88 -14.15 -5.12 -0.35
C TYR A 88 -14.04 -3.79 -1.04
N LEU A 89 -14.02 -3.77 -2.36
CA LEU A 89 -13.75 -2.57 -3.14
C LEU A 89 -14.98 -1.69 -3.30
N LYS A 90 -14.79 -0.40 -3.09
CA LYS A 90 -15.79 0.61 -3.41
C LYS A 90 -15.99 0.66 -4.94
N PRO A 91 -17.19 0.98 -5.42
CA PRO A 91 -17.34 1.24 -6.86
C PRO A 91 -16.37 2.34 -7.30
N GLY A 92 -15.61 2.07 -8.34
CA GLY A 92 -14.61 3.02 -8.84
C GLY A 92 -13.30 3.01 -8.07
N ALA A 93 -13.08 2.04 -7.20
CA ALA A 93 -11.83 1.94 -6.45
C ALA A 93 -10.62 1.87 -7.39
N ILE A 94 -9.52 2.45 -6.94
CA ILE A 94 -8.27 2.42 -7.69
C ILE A 94 -7.53 1.13 -7.35
N ILE A 95 -7.15 0.38 -8.38
CA ILE A 95 -6.38 -0.86 -8.20
C ILE A 95 -4.97 -0.63 -8.73
N ILE A 96 -4.00 -0.88 -7.88
CA ILE A 96 -2.58 -0.82 -8.25
C ILE A 96 -2.10 -2.27 -8.31
N ARG A 97 -1.57 -2.67 -9.44
CA ARG A 97 -1.22 -4.07 -9.74
C ARG A 97 0.14 -4.17 -10.43
N PRO A 98 0.75 -5.37 -10.43
CA PRO A 98 2.07 -5.52 -11.06
C PRO A 98 2.12 -5.11 -12.52
N SER A 99 1.06 -5.32 -13.27
CA SER A 99 1.03 -4.95 -14.69
C SER A 99 1.06 -3.45 -14.94
N ASP A 100 0.92 -2.63 -13.89
CA ASP A 100 1.05 -1.18 -14.00
C ASP A 100 2.51 -0.73 -14.10
N PHE A 101 3.47 -1.63 -13.90
CA PHE A 101 4.89 -1.29 -13.78
C PHE A 101 5.70 -1.98 -14.87
N PRO A 102 6.89 -1.44 -15.20
CA PRO A 102 7.83 -2.15 -16.09
C PRO A 102 8.13 -3.54 -15.54
N GLU A 103 8.35 -4.47 -16.44
CA GLU A 103 8.55 -5.86 -16.06
C GLU A 103 9.71 -6.04 -15.06
N GLU A 104 10.80 -5.32 -15.24
CA GLU A 104 11.93 -5.42 -14.32
C GLU A 104 11.58 -4.94 -12.91
N VAL A 105 10.67 -3.98 -12.79
CA VAL A 105 10.18 -3.54 -11.47
C VAL A 105 9.19 -4.55 -10.91
N ALA A 106 8.26 -5.01 -11.74
CA ALA A 106 7.23 -5.96 -11.33
C ALA A 106 7.84 -7.27 -10.81
N ASN A 107 8.98 -7.68 -11.37
CA ASN A 107 9.67 -8.90 -10.98
C ASN A 107 10.75 -8.69 -9.92
N SER A 108 10.88 -7.48 -9.39
CA SER A 108 11.90 -7.16 -8.41
C SER A 108 11.36 -7.19 -6.99
N LYS A 109 12.29 -7.21 -6.03
CA LYS A 109 11.92 -7.12 -4.61
C LYS A 109 11.46 -5.73 -4.22
N MET A 110 11.55 -4.76 -5.13
CA MET A 110 11.16 -3.37 -4.86
C MET A 110 9.74 -3.06 -5.33
N LEU A 111 9.00 -4.06 -5.80
CA LEU A 111 7.64 -3.83 -6.30
C LEU A 111 6.74 -3.18 -5.26
N ASN A 112 6.81 -3.64 -4.01
CA ASN A 112 5.98 -3.07 -2.94
C ASN A 112 6.25 -1.57 -2.75
N ILE A 113 7.50 -1.14 -2.86
CA ILE A 113 7.87 0.28 -2.74
C ILE A 113 7.41 1.06 -3.98
N ALA A 114 7.54 0.47 -5.16
CA ALA A 114 7.03 1.08 -6.39
C ALA A 114 5.51 1.31 -6.28
N MET A 115 4.80 0.35 -5.72
CA MET A 115 3.35 0.47 -5.53
C MET A 115 2.98 1.58 -4.56
N LEU A 116 3.77 1.77 -3.50
CA LEU A 116 3.56 2.91 -2.60
C LEU A 116 3.78 4.23 -3.33
N GLY A 117 4.78 4.30 -4.19
CA GLY A 117 5.01 5.48 -5.02
C GLY A 117 3.80 5.79 -5.90
N ARG A 118 3.28 4.76 -6.56
CA ARG A 118 2.10 4.91 -7.40
C ARG A 118 0.88 5.36 -6.57
N LEU A 119 0.68 4.76 -5.41
CA LEU A 119 -0.38 5.15 -4.49
C LEU A 119 -0.25 6.62 -4.09
N ASN A 120 0.97 7.10 -3.92
CA ASN A 120 1.20 8.47 -3.49
C ASN A 120 0.82 9.51 -4.55
N ARG A 121 0.59 9.11 -5.80
CA ARG A 121 0.02 10.03 -6.79
C ARG A 121 -1.36 10.50 -6.37
N TYR A 122 -2.07 9.65 -5.64
CA TYR A 122 -3.42 9.95 -5.16
C TYR A 122 -3.41 10.55 -3.77
N LEU A 123 -2.55 10.06 -2.87
CA LEU A 123 -2.48 10.54 -1.49
C LEU A 123 -1.77 11.88 -1.38
N LYS A 124 -0.75 12.09 -2.20
CA LYS A 124 0.01 13.34 -2.27
C LYS A 124 0.67 13.73 -0.95
N PHE A 125 1.16 12.75 -0.23
CA PHE A 125 2.00 13.02 0.93
C PHE A 125 3.36 13.51 0.45
N PRO A 126 4.08 14.34 1.24
CA PRO A 126 5.40 14.85 0.83
C PRO A 126 6.39 13.73 0.54
N GLU A 127 7.12 13.85 -0.55
CA GLU A 127 8.11 12.83 -0.92
C GLU A 127 9.20 12.67 0.14
N ASP A 128 9.61 13.78 0.76
CA ASP A 128 10.64 13.72 1.79
C ASP A 128 10.26 12.82 2.96
N LEU A 129 8.97 12.79 3.29
CA LEU A 129 8.46 11.90 4.33
C LEU A 129 8.68 10.44 3.93
N TRP A 130 8.34 10.08 2.70
CA TRP A 130 8.55 8.73 2.20
C TRP A 130 10.02 8.35 2.13
N PHE A 131 10.87 9.27 1.68
CA PHE A 131 12.30 9.00 1.57
C PHE A 131 12.91 8.75 2.95
N GLU A 132 12.49 9.50 3.96
CA GLU A 132 12.93 9.27 5.32
C GLU A 132 12.51 7.89 5.82
N LEU A 133 11.26 7.50 5.57
CA LEU A 133 10.77 6.18 5.95
C LEU A 133 11.54 5.06 5.26
N ILE A 134 11.84 5.23 3.99
CA ILE A 134 12.62 4.25 3.24
C ILE A 134 14.01 4.13 3.82
N ARG A 135 14.66 5.25 4.14
CA ARG A 135 16.00 5.23 4.74
C ARG A 135 16.01 4.57 6.10
N GLN A 136 14.93 4.70 6.85
CA GLN A 136 14.81 4.05 8.16
C GLN A 136 14.52 2.55 8.05
N SER A 137 13.98 2.11 6.93
CA SER A 137 13.55 0.73 6.74
C SER A 137 14.57 -0.16 6.05
N PHE A 138 15.54 0.43 5.36
CA PHE A 138 16.51 -0.32 4.56
C PHE A 138 17.93 0.16 4.83
N LYS A 139 18.91 -0.71 4.56
CA LYS A 139 20.32 -0.32 4.60
C LYS A 139 20.58 0.73 3.52
N ALA A 140 21.58 1.58 3.73
CA ALA A 140 21.84 2.74 2.89
C ALA A 140 21.84 2.47 1.39
N GLU A 141 22.54 1.41 0.95
CA GLU A 141 22.64 1.11 -0.49
C GLU A 141 21.29 0.71 -1.06
N ILE A 142 20.56 -0.13 -0.34
CA ILE A 142 19.27 -0.61 -0.73
C ILE A 142 18.24 0.53 -0.67
N ALA A 143 18.37 1.40 0.33
CA ALA A 143 17.46 2.53 0.49
C ALA A 143 17.49 3.45 -0.72
N GLU A 144 18.66 3.76 -1.26
CA GLU A 144 18.73 4.66 -2.42
C GLU A 144 18.10 4.06 -3.67
N SER A 145 18.26 2.76 -3.88
CA SER A 145 17.58 2.07 -4.99
C SER A 145 16.07 2.11 -4.83
N ASN A 146 15.58 1.92 -3.61
CA ASN A 146 14.15 1.97 -3.32
C ASN A 146 13.59 3.38 -3.47
N ILE A 147 14.36 4.39 -3.07
CA ILE A 147 13.95 5.79 -3.26
C ILE A 147 13.79 6.10 -4.75
N ALA A 148 14.74 5.65 -5.58
CA ALA A 148 14.67 5.87 -7.01
C ALA A 148 13.42 5.22 -7.61
N VAL A 149 13.10 4.01 -7.18
CA VAL A 149 11.92 3.28 -7.66
C VAL A 149 10.64 3.99 -7.19
N PHE A 150 10.58 4.41 -5.94
CA PHE A 150 9.44 5.15 -5.42
C PHE A 150 9.21 6.44 -6.21
N ARG A 151 10.29 7.21 -6.39
CA ARG A 151 10.21 8.50 -7.10
C ARG A 151 9.72 8.32 -8.53
N ALA A 152 10.27 7.33 -9.23
CA ALA A 152 9.85 7.05 -10.61
C ALA A 152 8.37 6.70 -10.68
N ALA A 153 7.89 5.86 -9.75
CA ALA A 153 6.48 5.46 -9.72
C ALA A 153 5.57 6.62 -9.32
N ALA A 154 6.01 7.45 -8.37
CA ALA A 154 5.20 8.58 -7.89
C ALA A 154 5.08 9.69 -8.91
N ASN A 155 6.12 9.93 -9.69
CA ASN A 155 6.19 11.07 -10.59
C ASN A 155 6.04 10.70 -12.07
N LYS A 156 5.86 9.44 -12.37
CA LYS A 156 5.74 9.01 -13.76
C LYS A 156 4.48 9.60 -14.37
N GLU A 157 4.65 10.25 -15.47
CA GLU A 157 3.51 10.68 -16.26
C GLU A 157 2.91 9.47 -16.95
N ALA A 158 1.60 9.40 -16.89
CA ALA A 158 0.89 8.27 -17.46
C ALA A 158 1.10 8.16 -18.96
#